data_82d21593717f2fd4d15a646fc1893893
#
_entry.id   82d21593717f2fd4d15a646fc1893893
#
_cell.length_a   1.000
_cell.length_b   1.000
_cell.length_c   1.000
_cell.angle_alpha   90.00
_cell.angle_beta   90.00
_cell.angle_gamma   90.00
#
_symmetry.space_group_name_H-M   'P 1'
#
loop_
_entity.id
_entity.type
_entity.pdbx_description
1 polymer ?
#
loop_
_entity_poly.entity_id
_entity_poly.type
_entity_poly.pdbx_seq_one_letter_code
_entity_poly.pdbx_strand_id
1 'polypeptide(L)'
;MLVFGVISPHPPLIIPEIGGKDIERVKRTVAALESAAERLAAAKPDRLLIISPHEGHGYEVPLHYLAKQLPSNLELEKILVTEPSYEHYYEWGKRYGEACDQSDQRTAIIASADLSHVLKPEGPYGYHSAGPLLDKLVVKAVKEKDAGQLLRLDAGFLERAAECGLRSVLFLMGAFEGREYEAEVLSYEGPFGVGYLVA
;
A
#
# COMPACT_ATOMS: atom_id res chain seq x y z
N MET A 1 -0.52 -11.64 16.81
CA MET A 1 0.78 -11.00 16.44
C MET A 1 0.79 -10.57 14.98
N LEU A 2 1.44 -9.45 14.63
CA LEU A 2 1.72 -9.08 13.23
C LEU A 2 2.83 -9.94 12.65
N VAL A 3 2.62 -10.50 11.43
CA VAL A 3 3.59 -11.39 10.78
C VAL A 3 4.03 -10.91 9.41
N PHE A 4 3.25 -10.03 8.76
CA PHE A 4 3.57 -9.49 7.44
C PHE A 4 2.82 -8.19 7.17
N GLY A 5 3.45 -7.27 6.44
CA GLY A 5 2.84 -6.07 5.92
C GLY A 5 3.23 -5.85 4.48
N VAL A 6 2.29 -5.39 3.65
CA VAL A 6 2.57 -5.09 2.25
C VAL A 6 1.84 -3.85 1.78
N ILE A 7 2.53 -2.99 1.05
CA ILE A 7 1.97 -1.89 0.27
C ILE A 7 1.76 -2.39 -1.15
N SER A 8 0.56 -2.22 -1.68
CA SER A 8 0.15 -2.70 -3.01
C SER A 8 -0.62 -1.62 -3.76
N PRO A 9 -0.26 -1.30 -5.00
CA PRO A 9 -1.08 -0.47 -5.86
C PRO A 9 -2.37 -1.17 -6.24
N HIS A 10 -3.38 -0.38 -6.67
CA HIS A 10 -4.72 -0.90 -6.97
C HIS A 10 -5.32 -0.49 -8.32
N PRO A 11 -4.55 -0.06 -9.35
CA PRO A 11 -5.18 0.28 -10.61
C PRO A 11 -5.61 -1.00 -11.33
N PRO A 12 -6.86 -1.06 -11.87
CA PRO A 12 -7.37 -2.25 -12.54
C PRO A 12 -6.49 -2.74 -13.70
N LEU A 13 -5.79 -1.81 -14.35
CA LEU A 13 -4.94 -2.11 -15.50
C LEU A 13 -3.73 -3.03 -15.20
N ILE A 14 -3.37 -3.24 -13.93
CA ILE A 14 -2.31 -4.21 -13.59
C ILE A 14 -2.83 -5.66 -13.60
N ILE A 15 -4.14 -5.87 -13.68
CA ILE A 15 -4.74 -7.21 -13.91
C ILE A 15 -4.60 -7.55 -15.39
N PRO A 16 -3.97 -8.68 -15.77
CA PRO A 16 -3.66 -9.01 -17.16
C PRO A 16 -4.86 -8.97 -18.11
N GLU A 17 -6.01 -9.46 -17.66
CA GLU A 17 -7.27 -9.50 -18.43
C GLU A 17 -7.81 -8.10 -18.75
N ILE A 18 -7.48 -7.10 -17.92
CA ILE A 18 -7.93 -5.71 -18.07
C ILE A 18 -6.84 -4.87 -18.79
N GLY A 19 -5.59 -5.00 -18.36
CA GLY A 19 -4.47 -4.22 -18.86
C GLY A 19 -4.04 -4.61 -20.26
N GLY A 20 -4.28 -5.85 -20.69
CA GLY A 20 -3.94 -6.30 -22.04
C GLY A 20 -2.47 -6.00 -22.40
N LYS A 21 -2.25 -5.19 -23.46
CA LYS A 21 -0.89 -4.84 -23.90
C LYS A 21 -0.15 -3.90 -22.95
N ASP A 22 -0.86 -3.15 -22.12
CA ASP A 22 -0.26 -2.21 -21.17
C ASP A 22 0.41 -2.91 -19.99
N ILE A 23 0.16 -4.21 -19.79
CA ILE A 23 0.79 -5.02 -18.73
C ILE A 23 2.33 -5.03 -18.83
N GLU A 24 2.88 -4.99 -20.05
CA GLU A 24 4.33 -4.90 -20.26
C GLU A 24 4.97 -3.65 -19.64
N ARG A 25 4.20 -2.56 -19.53
CA ARG A 25 4.68 -1.30 -18.98
C ARG A 25 4.73 -1.31 -17.43
N VAL A 26 4.05 -2.29 -16.81
CA VAL A 26 3.98 -2.48 -15.35
C VAL A 26 4.49 -3.86 -14.91
N LYS A 27 5.26 -4.52 -15.75
CA LYS A 27 5.78 -5.87 -15.46
C LYS A 27 6.63 -5.95 -14.19
N ARG A 28 7.31 -4.87 -13.82
CA ARG A 28 8.08 -4.81 -12.56
C ARG A 28 7.15 -4.80 -11.35
N THR A 29 6.04 -4.04 -11.43
CA THR A 29 5.00 -4.02 -10.40
C THR A 29 4.37 -5.40 -10.26
N VAL A 30 3.99 -6.04 -11.38
CA VAL A 30 3.38 -7.38 -11.37
C VAL A 30 4.33 -8.41 -10.75
N ALA A 31 5.59 -8.47 -11.21
CA ALA A 31 6.59 -9.39 -10.64
C ALA A 31 6.83 -9.15 -9.15
N ALA A 32 6.81 -7.88 -8.71
CA ALA A 32 6.95 -7.54 -7.29
C ALA A 32 5.74 -7.97 -6.46
N LEU A 33 4.51 -7.86 -7.00
CA LEU A 33 3.29 -8.35 -6.35
C LEU A 33 3.30 -9.88 -6.23
N GLU A 34 3.75 -10.59 -7.26
CA GLU A 34 3.91 -12.05 -7.21
C GLU A 34 4.92 -12.46 -6.14
N SER A 35 6.08 -11.80 -6.07
CA SER A 35 7.08 -12.03 -5.02
C SER A 35 6.52 -11.71 -3.63
N ALA A 36 5.76 -10.61 -3.48
CA ALA A 36 5.11 -10.27 -2.21
C ALA A 36 4.07 -11.34 -1.81
N ALA A 37 3.32 -11.91 -2.76
CA ALA A 37 2.35 -12.97 -2.51
C ALA A 37 3.02 -14.25 -1.97
N GLU A 38 4.17 -14.64 -2.53
CA GLU A 38 4.95 -15.79 -2.04
C GLU A 38 5.41 -15.57 -0.59
N ARG A 39 5.92 -14.37 -0.28
CA ARG A 39 6.37 -14.01 1.07
C ARG A 39 5.20 -13.96 2.06
N LEU A 40 4.06 -13.40 1.65
CA LEU A 40 2.84 -13.37 2.44
C LEU A 40 2.35 -14.79 2.76
N ALA A 41 2.33 -15.68 1.78
CA ALA A 41 1.96 -17.10 1.98
C ALA A 41 2.95 -17.81 2.92
N ALA A 42 4.25 -17.56 2.78
CA ALA A 42 5.29 -18.10 3.66
C ALA A 42 5.15 -17.62 5.12
N ALA A 43 4.60 -16.41 5.33
CA ALA A 43 4.28 -15.90 6.66
C ALA A 43 3.10 -16.61 7.33
N LYS A 44 2.32 -17.44 6.61
CA LYS A 44 1.21 -18.24 7.13
C LYS A 44 0.28 -17.46 8.05
N PRO A 45 -0.37 -16.40 7.58
CA PRO A 45 -1.33 -15.66 8.38
C PRO A 45 -2.59 -16.47 8.64
N ASP A 46 -3.21 -16.25 9.81
CA ASP A 46 -4.55 -16.76 10.15
C ASP A 46 -5.62 -15.72 9.76
N ARG A 47 -5.21 -14.44 9.69
CA ARG A 47 -6.07 -13.29 9.42
C ARG A 47 -5.38 -12.34 8.45
N LEU A 48 -6.15 -11.82 7.50
CA LEU A 48 -5.72 -10.80 6.55
C LEU A 48 -6.57 -9.54 6.73
N LEU A 49 -5.92 -8.41 6.97
CA LEU A 49 -6.55 -7.10 6.92
C LEU A 49 -6.14 -6.42 5.62
N ILE A 50 -7.10 -5.80 4.95
CA ILE A 50 -6.81 -4.86 3.86
C ILE A 50 -7.46 -3.51 4.15
N ILE A 51 -6.64 -2.45 4.13
CA ILE A 51 -7.09 -1.07 4.21
C ILE A 51 -6.94 -0.38 2.86
N SER A 52 -7.98 0.32 2.41
CA SER A 52 -8.04 0.93 1.08
C SER A 52 -8.77 2.27 1.07
N PRO A 53 -8.34 3.24 0.25
CA PRO A 53 -9.06 4.49 0.02
C PRO A 53 -10.31 4.31 -0.86
N HIS A 54 -10.46 3.16 -1.53
CA HIS A 54 -11.55 2.87 -2.46
C HIS A 54 -12.15 1.51 -2.19
N GLU A 55 -13.45 1.39 -2.40
CA GLU A 55 -14.13 0.09 -2.57
C GLU A 55 -13.78 -0.54 -3.93
N GLY A 56 -14.35 -1.71 -4.22
CA GLY A 56 -14.15 -2.39 -5.51
C GLY A 56 -12.66 -2.65 -5.79
N HIS A 57 -12.14 -2.00 -6.82
CA HIS A 57 -10.75 -2.21 -7.26
C HIS A 57 -9.70 -1.94 -6.17
N GLY A 58 -10.00 -1.06 -5.21
CA GLY A 58 -9.11 -0.80 -4.08
C GLY A 58 -8.86 -2.04 -3.21
N TYR A 59 -9.80 -2.98 -3.16
CA TYR A 59 -9.63 -4.28 -2.51
C TYR A 59 -9.31 -5.39 -3.51
N GLU A 60 -10.02 -5.40 -4.65
CA GLU A 60 -10.01 -6.52 -5.59
C GLU A 60 -8.64 -6.69 -6.25
N VAL A 61 -8.00 -5.59 -6.64
CA VAL A 61 -6.70 -5.64 -7.33
C VAL A 61 -5.58 -6.15 -6.42
N PRO A 62 -5.35 -5.61 -5.20
CA PRO A 62 -4.36 -6.21 -4.29
C PRO A 62 -4.67 -7.66 -3.95
N LEU A 63 -5.94 -8.00 -3.68
CA LEU A 63 -6.33 -9.37 -3.34
C LEU A 63 -6.16 -10.34 -4.51
N HIS A 64 -6.35 -9.91 -5.76
CA HIS A 64 -6.11 -10.72 -6.95
C HIS A 64 -4.68 -11.31 -6.97
N TYR A 65 -3.69 -10.53 -6.56
CA TYR A 65 -2.31 -11.00 -6.50
C TYR A 65 -1.98 -11.66 -5.15
N LEU A 66 -2.23 -10.95 -4.08
CA LEU A 66 -1.68 -11.26 -2.75
C LEU A 66 -2.43 -12.40 -2.04
N ALA A 67 -3.73 -12.58 -2.32
CA ALA A 67 -4.50 -13.66 -1.70
C ALA A 67 -4.46 -14.98 -2.48
N LYS A 68 -3.84 -15.02 -3.64
CA LYS A 68 -3.87 -16.16 -4.58
C LYS A 68 -3.35 -17.48 -3.99
N GLN A 69 -2.40 -17.39 -3.08
CA GLN A 69 -1.75 -18.55 -2.44
C GLN A 69 -2.22 -18.75 -0.99
N LEU A 70 -3.16 -17.93 -0.50
CA LEU A 70 -3.69 -18.05 0.86
C LEU A 70 -4.85 -19.05 0.92
N PRO A 71 -5.10 -19.66 2.09
CA PRO A 71 -6.25 -20.54 2.28
C PRO A 71 -7.57 -19.80 2.04
N SER A 72 -8.54 -20.46 1.39
CA SER A 72 -9.84 -19.88 1.08
C SER A 72 -10.72 -19.57 2.29
N ASN A 73 -10.40 -20.15 3.44
CA ASN A 73 -11.09 -19.93 4.72
C ASN A 73 -10.40 -18.92 5.62
N LEU A 74 -9.41 -18.20 5.09
CA LEU A 74 -8.71 -17.14 5.83
C LEU A 74 -9.71 -16.05 6.24
N GLU A 75 -9.62 -15.59 7.49
CA GLU A 75 -10.39 -14.44 7.96
C GLU A 75 -9.93 -13.19 7.22
N LEU A 76 -10.85 -12.51 6.50
CA LEU A 76 -10.57 -11.29 5.76
C LEU A 76 -11.33 -10.11 6.37
N GLU A 77 -10.60 -9.13 6.85
CA GLU A 77 -11.13 -7.84 7.29
C GLU A 77 -10.84 -6.76 6.24
N LYS A 78 -11.84 -5.92 5.95
CA LYS A 78 -11.74 -4.78 5.03
C LYS A 78 -11.99 -3.49 5.76
N ILE A 79 -11.06 -2.54 5.64
CA ILE A 79 -11.19 -1.17 6.16
C ILE A 79 -11.23 -0.21 4.98
N LEU A 80 -12.30 0.61 4.92
CA LEU A 80 -12.37 1.73 3.99
C LEU A 80 -11.85 3.00 4.68
N VAL A 81 -10.97 3.72 3.99
CA VAL A 81 -10.51 5.04 4.44
C VAL A 81 -11.64 6.06 4.25
N THR A 82 -12.15 6.60 5.34
CA THR A 82 -13.28 7.56 5.35
C THR A 82 -12.92 8.89 5.98
N GLU A 83 -11.94 8.89 6.91
CA GLU A 83 -11.52 10.10 7.61
C GLU A 83 -10.40 10.83 6.85
N PRO A 84 -10.36 12.17 6.87
CA PRO A 84 -9.34 12.93 6.14
C PRO A 84 -7.96 12.93 6.81
N SER A 85 -7.87 12.76 8.13
CA SER A 85 -6.62 12.92 8.88
C SER A 85 -5.64 11.78 8.67
N TYR A 86 -4.41 12.13 8.33
CA TYR A 86 -3.29 11.20 8.18
C TYR A 86 -2.82 10.67 9.53
N GLU A 87 -2.75 11.53 10.55
CA GLU A 87 -2.40 11.16 11.93
C GLU A 87 -3.40 10.18 12.52
N HIS A 88 -4.70 10.33 12.20
CA HIS A 88 -5.73 9.40 12.63
C HIS A 88 -5.39 7.95 12.22
N TYR A 89 -5.02 7.73 10.95
CA TYR A 89 -4.72 6.38 10.46
C TYR A 89 -3.41 5.83 11.02
N TYR A 90 -2.40 6.68 11.20
CA TYR A 90 -1.17 6.26 11.86
C TYR A 90 -1.42 5.80 13.31
N GLU A 91 -2.14 6.60 14.10
CA GLU A 91 -2.48 6.26 15.48
C GLU A 91 -3.46 5.08 15.57
N TRP A 92 -4.36 4.95 14.60
CA TRP A 92 -5.21 3.76 14.53
C TRP A 92 -4.39 2.52 14.21
N GLY A 93 -3.46 2.59 13.28
CA GLY A 93 -2.50 1.53 12.99
C GLY A 93 -1.75 1.07 14.23
N LYS A 94 -1.21 2.00 15.04
CA LYS A 94 -0.53 1.66 16.31
C LYS A 94 -1.41 0.84 17.24
N ARG A 95 -2.62 1.33 17.50
CA ARG A 95 -3.59 0.60 18.34
C ARG A 95 -3.96 -0.77 17.76
N TYR A 96 -4.07 -0.86 16.43
CA TYR A 96 -4.34 -2.14 15.77
C TYR A 96 -3.18 -3.12 15.94
N GLY A 97 -1.94 -2.65 15.77
CA GLY A 97 -0.75 -3.44 16.03
C GLY A 97 -0.66 -3.94 17.47
N GLU A 98 -0.93 -3.07 18.45
CA GLU A 98 -0.97 -3.43 19.87
C GLU A 98 -2.05 -4.50 20.16
N ALA A 99 -3.23 -4.38 19.55
CA ALA A 99 -4.28 -5.39 19.66
C ALA A 99 -3.87 -6.74 19.03
N CYS A 100 -3.14 -6.72 17.92
CA CYS A 100 -2.59 -7.93 17.32
C CYS A 100 -1.60 -8.65 18.24
N ASP A 101 -0.81 -7.91 19.03
CA ASP A 101 0.16 -8.53 19.96
C ASP A 101 -0.53 -9.24 21.16
N GLN A 102 -1.76 -8.81 21.48
CA GLN A 102 -2.58 -9.44 22.51
C GLN A 102 -3.37 -10.65 21.98
N SER A 103 -3.27 -10.94 20.68
CA SER A 103 -3.95 -12.07 20.02
C SER A 103 -2.94 -13.15 19.61
N ASP A 104 -3.36 -14.41 19.72
CA ASP A 104 -2.59 -15.55 19.22
C ASP A 104 -2.65 -15.67 17.69
N GLN A 105 -3.58 -14.97 17.02
CA GLN A 105 -3.72 -14.97 15.56
C GLN A 105 -2.54 -14.30 14.87
N ARG A 106 -2.09 -14.92 13.80
CA ARG A 106 -1.04 -14.39 12.91
C ARG A 106 -1.70 -13.47 11.89
N THR A 107 -1.56 -12.16 12.06
CA THR A 107 -2.22 -11.15 11.23
C THR A 107 -1.27 -10.59 10.19
N ALA A 108 -1.70 -10.57 8.92
CA ALA A 108 -1.05 -9.82 7.85
C ALA A 108 -1.88 -8.61 7.46
N ILE A 109 -1.23 -7.53 7.01
CA ILE A 109 -1.88 -6.28 6.60
C ILE A 109 -1.50 -5.93 5.16
N ILE A 110 -2.51 -5.64 4.33
CA ILE A 110 -2.34 -5.04 3.00
C ILE A 110 -2.75 -3.57 3.08
N ALA A 111 -1.82 -2.68 2.80
CA ALA A 111 -2.09 -1.27 2.54
C ALA A 111 -2.29 -1.05 1.04
N SER A 112 -3.53 -0.93 0.61
CA SER A 112 -3.90 -0.63 -0.77
C SER A 112 -3.65 0.85 -1.04
N ALA A 113 -2.71 1.17 -1.95
CA ALA A 113 -2.18 2.52 -2.09
C ALA A 113 -1.61 2.78 -3.48
N ASP A 114 -2.28 3.60 -4.28
CA ASP A 114 -1.59 4.34 -5.33
C ASP A 114 -0.96 5.60 -4.72
N LEU A 115 0.24 5.97 -5.19
CA LEU A 115 0.91 7.19 -4.75
C LEU A 115 0.41 8.39 -5.57
N SER A 116 1.28 9.31 -5.95
CA SER A 116 0.87 10.49 -6.72
C SER A 116 0.23 10.12 -8.08
N HIS A 117 -0.79 10.90 -8.47
CA HIS A 117 -1.47 10.77 -9.76
C HIS A 117 -1.01 11.84 -10.78
N VAL A 118 -0.03 12.68 -10.42
CA VAL A 118 0.42 13.83 -11.26
C VAL A 118 1.89 13.70 -11.65
N LEU A 119 2.30 12.50 -12.09
CA LEU A 119 3.69 12.21 -12.44
C LEU A 119 4.06 12.54 -13.88
N LYS A 120 3.09 12.64 -14.80
CA LYS A 120 3.34 12.85 -16.24
C LYS A 120 2.28 13.75 -16.87
N PRO A 121 2.68 14.64 -17.83
CA PRO A 121 1.73 15.48 -18.54
C PRO A 121 0.63 14.68 -19.28
N GLU A 122 0.96 13.50 -19.77
CA GLU A 122 0.06 12.61 -20.51
C GLU A 122 -0.75 11.69 -19.58
N GLY A 123 -0.51 11.77 -18.27
CA GLY A 123 -1.24 11.02 -17.25
C GLY A 123 -2.66 11.56 -17.05
N PRO A 124 -3.52 10.80 -16.36
CA PRO A 124 -4.94 11.15 -16.21
C PRO A 124 -5.18 12.48 -15.50
N TYR A 125 -4.23 12.95 -14.69
CA TYR A 125 -4.32 14.19 -13.91
C TYR A 125 -3.22 15.20 -14.27
N GLY A 126 -2.45 14.94 -15.34
CA GLY A 126 -1.34 15.79 -15.79
C GLY A 126 -0.09 15.68 -14.91
N TYR A 127 0.69 16.76 -14.89
CA TYR A 127 1.96 16.81 -14.14
C TYR A 127 1.97 17.94 -13.12
N HIS A 128 2.40 17.64 -11.92
CA HIS A 128 2.79 18.62 -10.90
C HIS A 128 4.06 18.16 -10.19
N SER A 129 4.98 19.10 -9.92
CA SER A 129 6.28 18.78 -9.29
C SER A 129 6.17 18.18 -7.88
N ALA A 130 5.06 18.40 -7.17
CA ALA A 130 4.78 17.77 -5.89
C ALA A 130 4.67 16.24 -6.01
N GLY A 131 4.19 15.73 -7.15
CA GLY A 131 3.99 14.30 -7.36
C GLY A 131 5.27 13.47 -7.21
N PRO A 132 6.29 13.66 -8.06
CA PRO A 132 7.54 12.91 -7.93
C PRO A 132 8.26 13.13 -6.60
N LEU A 133 8.07 14.29 -5.97
CA LEU A 133 8.63 14.58 -4.65
C LEU A 133 7.95 13.76 -3.56
N LEU A 134 6.61 13.69 -3.57
CA LEU A 134 5.86 12.85 -2.63
C LEU A 134 6.27 11.40 -2.75
N ASP A 135 6.27 10.85 -3.97
CA ASP A 135 6.58 9.44 -4.20
C ASP A 135 7.98 9.09 -3.69
N LYS A 136 8.96 9.97 -3.95
CA LYS A 136 10.33 9.81 -3.42
C LYS A 136 10.37 9.83 -1.88
N LEU A 137 9.58 10.70 -1.24
CA LEU A 137 9.49 10.77 0.22
C LEU A 137 8.84 9.52 0.80
N VAL A 138 7.75 9.01 0.19
CA VAL A 138 7.09 7.78 0.64
C VAL A 138 8.04 6.59 0.52
N VAL A 139 8.69 6.40 -0.63
CA VAL A 139 9.66 5.33 -0.84
C VAL A 139 10.80 5.40 0.17
N LYS A 140 11.30 6.60 0.47
CA LYS A 140 12.35 6.82 1.48
C LYS A 140 11.84 6.48 2.88
N ALA A 141 10.70 7.03 3.29
CA ALA A 141 10.11 6.81 4.62
C ALA A 141 9.85 5.33 4.91
N VAL A 142 9.36 4.57 3.91
CA VAL A 142 9.17 3.12 4.01
C VAL A 142 10.49 2.40 4.23
N LYS A 143 11.54 2.71 3.44
CA LYS A 143 12.88 2.10 3.61
C LYS A 143 13.52 2.41 4.96
N GLU A 144 13.35 3.64 5.44
CA GLU A 144 13.92 4.11 6.71
C GLU A 144 13.03 3.76 7.92
N LYS A 145 11.81 3.24 7.67
CA LYS A 145 10.80 2.95 8.70
C LYS A 145 10.43 4.19 9.52
N ASP A 146 10.41 5.37 8.88
CA ASP A 146 10.18 6.67 9.52
C ASP A 146 8.90 7.32 8.98
N ALA A 147 7.76 6.99 9.61
CA ALA A 147 6.46 7.61 9.32
C ALA A 147 6.44 9.11 9.64
N GLY A 148 7.29 9.58 10.54
CA GLY A 148 7.37 10.98 10.94
C GLY A 148 7.73 11.91 9.77
N GLN A 149 8.45 11.42 8.74
CA GLN A 149 8.70 12.20 7.53
C GLN A 149 7.41 12.50 6.76
N LEU A 150 6.45 11.56 6.75
CA LEU A 150 5.17 11.69 6.03
C LEU A 150 4.15 12.49 6.83
N LEU A 151 4.11 12.31 8.15
CA LEU A 151 3.18 13.02 9.05
C LEU A 151 3.44 14.53 9.12
N ARG A 152 4.65 14.99 8.78
CA ARG A 152 5.01 16.42 8.76
C ARG A 152 4.75 17.11 7.41
N LEU A 153 4.18 16.41 6.43
CA LEU A 153 3.91 16.99 5.11
C LEU A 153 2.75 17.99 5.18
N ASP A 154 2.91 19.09 4.50
CA ASP A 154 1.90 20.14 4.40
C ASP A 154 0.68 19.68 3.60
N ALA A 155 -0.53 19.99 4.07
CA ALA A 155 -1.77 19.55 3.44
C ALA A 155 -1.90 20.06 1.99
N GLY A 156 -1.49 21.31 1.72
CA GLY A 156 -1.49 21.86 0.37
C GLY A 156 -0.47 21.18 -0.55
N PHE A 157 0.64 20.68 0.00
CA PHE A 157 1.59 19.86 -0.76
C PHE A 157 0.96 18.51 -1.16
N LEU A 158 0.28 17.84 -0.22
CA LEU A 158 -0.38 16.57 -0.46
C LEU A 158 -1.53 16.71 -1.47
N GLU A 159 -2.32 17.78 -1.38
CA GLU A 159 -3.36 18.08 -2.34
C GLU A 159 -2.80 18.25 -3.77
N ARG A 160 -1.70 19.00 -3.92
CA ARG A 160 -1.03 19.17 -5.23
C ARG A 160 -0.37 17.90 -5.75
N ALA A 161 0.01 16.98 -4.89
CA ALA A 161 0.54 15.67 -5.27
C ALA A 161 -0.56 14.70 -5.72
N ALA A 162 -1.82 14.97 -5.40
CA ALA A 162 -3.01 14.21 -5.80
C ALA A 162 -2.86 12.70 -5.52
N GLU A 163 -2.53 12.36 -4.28
CA GLU A 163 -2.38 10.98 -3.84
C GLU A 163 -3.70 10.42 -3.28
N CYS A 164 -3.84 9.11 -3.22
CA CYS A 164 -4.96 8.46 -2.54
C CYS A 164 -4.55 7.45 -1.46
N GLY A 165 -3.32 6.95 -1.50
CA GLY A 165 -2.88 5.80 -0.70
C GLY A 165 -2.15 6.13 0.60
N LEU A 166 -1.76 7.38 0.86
CA LEU A 166 -0.88 7.70 1.98
C LEU A 166 -1.48 7.34 3.36
N ARG A 167 -2.80 7.43 3.52
CA ARG A 167 -3.49 7.02 4.75
C ARG A 167 -3.36 5.52 5.01
N SER A 168 -3.51 4.70 3.97
CA SER A 168 -3.31 3.24 4.08
C SER A 168 -1.86 2.90 4.43
N VAL A 169 -0.89 3.60 3.81
CA VAL A 169 0.54 3.45 4.11
C VAL A 169 0.83 3.82 5.56
N LEU A 170 0.30 4.95 6.05
CA LEU A 170 0.49 5.40 7.42
C LEU A 170 -0.15 4.46 8.45
N PHE A 171 -1.33 3.90 8.15
CA PHE A 171 -1.92 2.86 8.99
C PHE A 171 -0.97 1.65 9.10
N LEU A 172 -0.44 1.18 7.98
CA LEU A 172 0.50 0.05 7.99
C LEU A 172 1.77 0.39 8.78
N MET A 173 2.38 1.55 8.53
CA MET A 173 3.59 1.97 9.26
C MET A 173 3.32 2.11 10.76
N GLY A 174 2.15 2.66 11.14
CA GLY A 174 1.71 2.72 12.54
C GLY A 174 1.56 1.34 13.17
N ALA A 175 0.97 0.37 12.45
CA ALA A 175 0.81 -0.98 12.97
C ALA A 175 2.13 -1.68 13.27
N PHE A 176 3.20 -1.30 12.58
CA PHE A 176 4.56 -1.82 12.81
C PHE A 176 5.42 -0.93 13.71
N GLU A 177 4.91 0.19 14.22
CA GLU A 177 5.66 1.09 15.11
C GLU A 177 6.16 0.37 16.36
N GLY A 178 7.42 0.62 16.72
CA GLY A 178 8.07 0.03 17.90
C GLY A 178 8.41 -1.46 17.79
N ARG A 179 8.21 -2.08 16.60
CA ARG A 179 8.55 -3.50 16.36
C ARG A 179 9.84 -3.63 15.56
N GLU A 180 10.51 -4.75 15.76
CA GLU A 180 11.62 -5.15 14.88
C GLU A 180 11.06 -5.81 13.62
N TYR A 181 11.38 -5.25 12.45
CA TYR A 181 11.02 -5.79 11.14
C TYR A 181 11.99 -5.30 10.07
N GLU A 182 12.04 -6.00 8.97
CA GLU A 182 12.75 -5.56 7.76
C GLU A 182 11.76 -4.89 6.80
N ALA A 183 12.18 -3.75 6.23
CA ALA A 183 11.42 -3.04 5.22
C ALA A 183 12.16 -3.11 3.88
N GLU A 184 11.48 -3.59 2.85
CA GLU A 184 12.05 -3.73 1.51
C GLU A 184 11.11 -3.12 0.48
N VAL A 185 11.65 -2.28 -0.42
CA VAL A 185 10.94 -1.79 -1.59
C VAL A 185 11.24 -2.74 -2.75
N LEU A 186 10.24 -3.51 -3.16
CA LEU A 186 10.35 -4.49 -4.24
C LEU A 186 10.30 -3.84 -5.61
N SER A 187 9.40 -2.84 -5.78
CA SER A 187 9.33 -2.04 -6.99
C SER A 187 8.73 -0.66 -6.73
N TYR A 188 9.14 0.29 -7.55
CA TYR A 188 8.45 1.56 -7.74
C TYR A 188 8.52 1.95 -9.21
N GLU A 189 7.38 2.27 -9.81
CA GLU A 189 7.28 2.78 -11.18
C GLU A 189 6.00 3.61 -11.37
N GLY A 190 5.97 4.45 -12.41
CA GLY A 190 4.83 5.34 -12.69
C GLY A 190 4.59 5.51 -14.20
N PRO A 191 4.38 4.41 -14.97
CA PRO A 191 4.36 4.49 -16.42
C PRO A 191 3.15 5.24 -16.99
N PHE A 192 2.05 5.34 -16.23
CA PHE A 192 0.79 5.97 -16.64
C PHE A 192 0.51 7.30 -15.93
N GLY A 193 1.50 7.88 -15.26
CA GLY A 193 1.34 9.14 -14.52
C GLY A 193 0.87 8.96 -13.09
N VAL A 194 0.70 7.70 -12.64
CA VAL A 194 0.36 7.31 -11.26
C VAL A 194 1.49 6.48 -10.68
N GLY A 195 1.86 6.73 -9.43
CA GLY A 195 2.95 6.03 -8.75
C GLY A 195 2.49 4.70 -8.16
N TYR A 196 3.17 3.61 -8.54
CA TYR A 196 2.91 2.25 -8.09
C TYR A 196 4.08 1.77 -7.25
N LEU A 197 3.84 1.63 -5.94
CA LEU A 197 4.81 1.11 -4.99
C LEU A 197 4.40 -0.29 -4.53
N VAL A 198 5.34 -1.24 -4.60
CA VAL A 198 5.24 -2.54 -3.93
C VAL A 198 6.38 -2.65 -2.92
N ALA A 199 6.03 -2.82 -1.66
CA ALA A 199 6.99 -2.90 -0.56
C ALA A 199 6.46 -3.81 0.56
#